data_73488b9a56e7c07efc27a2b9f0eeb4e2
#
_entry.id   73488b9a56e7c07efc27a2b9f0eeb4e2
#
_cell.length_a   1.000
_cell.length_b   1.000
_cell.length_c   1.000
_cell.angle_alpha   90.00
_cell.angle_beta   90.00
_cell.angle_gamma   90.00
#
_symmetry.space_group_name_H-M   'P 1'
#
loop_
_entity.id
_entity.type
_entity.pdbx_description
1 polymer ?
#
loop_
_entity_poly.entity_id
_entity_poly.type
_entity_poly.pdbx_seq_one_letter_code
_entity_poly.pdbx_strand_id
1 'polypeptide(L)'
;MTDVFISYRREDGLANADFLSEKLTNSGCRVFFDKKNIPPGADFDHAIKTHLEQCNDVLLVVTKSYFGKKDLNHQLMIHQDSDWVRKEIALALSQNKTIIPILFNGVSLPEASYIPDDIRAVLKKQYIKVSNDDDWDFLMNKIKNSLSQNTQTHMKFGQYVKIFNTISQNKKNHFTDEIKNVCKKLNEEKINKQLIPLLNSDESNDIKFLAYYTIFTFYRRREEKSKIYNFIEKYSSYFEDYPFNNIVLSQYYKFKYDENIDDFESLDKAICFANETRMQIQNNYGVYITYSELVAIGLENNY
;
A
#
# COMPACT_ATOMS: atom_id res chain seq x y z
N MET A 1 -5.52 1.18 8.71
CA MET A 1 -5.74 2.30 7.74
C MET A 1 -6.31 1.71 6.46
N THR A 2 -7.30 2.33 5.86
CA THR A 2 -7.97 1.89 4.61
C THR A 2 -7.47 2.76 3.45
N ASP A 3 -7.19 2.17 2.29
CA ASP A 3 -6.78 2.94 1.10
C ASP A 3 -7.99 3.34 0.27
N VAL A 4 -8.88 2.39 0.04
CA VAL A 4 -10.05 2.53 -0.82
C VAL A 4 -11.30 2.09 -0.07
N PHE A 5 -12.29 2.96 -0.08
CA PHE A 5 -13.65 2.67 0.38
C PHE A 5 -14.56 2.41 -0.83
N ILE A 6 -15.33 1.33 -0.82
CA ILE A 6 -16.28 1.03 -1.89
C ILE A 6 -17.70 1.28 -1.40
N SER A 7 -18.33 2.33 -1.94
CA SER A 7 -19.74 2.67 -1.71
C SER A 7 -20.61 2.02 -2.79
N TYR A 8 -21.68 1.33 -2.39
CA TYR A 8 -22.58 0.62 -3.30
C TYR A 8 -23.97 0.41 -2.71
N ARG A 9 -24.94 0.08 -3.57
CA ARG A 9 -26.25 -0.44 -3.15
C ARG A 9 -26.25 -1.96 -3.21
N ARG A 10 -26.73 -2.60 -2.17
CA ARG A 10 -26.75 -4.08 -2.07
C ARG A 10 -27.66 -4.74 -3.12
N GLU A 11 -28.70 -4.04 -3.55
CA GLU A 11 -29.70 -4.58 -4.47
C GLU A 11 -29.13 -5.01 -5.81
N ASP A 12 -28.28 -4.18 -6.40
CA ASP A 12 -27.76 -4.41 -7.76
C ASP A 12 -26.28 -4.08 -7.93
N GLY A 13 -25.61 -3.55 -6.86
CA GLY A 13 -24.21 -3.19 -6.86
C GLY A 13 -23.28 -4.20 -6.21
N LEU A 14 -23.81 -5.18 -5.47
CA LEU A 14 -23.01 -6.08 -4.63
C LEU A 14 -21.96 -6.88 -5.42
N ALA A 15 -22.36 -7.47 -6.56
CA ALA A 15 -21.45 -8.28 -7.39
C ALA A 15 -20.31 -7.44 -7.97
N ASN A 16 -20.62 -6.22 -8.42
CA ASN A 16 -19.63 -5.29 -8.95
C ASN A 16 -18.66 -4.79 -7.86
N ALA A 17 -19.17 -4.50 -6.67
CA ALA A 17 -18.37 -4.09 -5.51
C ALA A 17 -17.44 -5.22 -5.04
N ASP A 18 -17.94 -6.45 -4.97
CA ASP A 18 -17.14 -7.64 -4.61
C ASP A 18 -16.02 -7.89 -5.62
N PHE A 19 -16.32 -7.81 -6.91
CA PHE A 19 -15.33 -7.93 -7.98
C PHE A 19 -14.24 -6.85 -7.88
N LEU A 20 -14.62 -5.57 -7.74
CA LEU A 20 -13.66 -4.47 -7.58
C LEU A 20 -12.82 -4.64 -6.32
N SER A 21 -13.44 -5.02 -5.20
CA SER A 21 -12.74 -5.28 -3.94
C SER A 21 -11.68 -6.37 -4.11
N GLU A 22 -12.02 -7.49 -4.77
CA GLU A 22 -11.09 -8.58 -5.04
C GLU A 22 -9.92 -8.12 -5.92
N LYS A 23 -10.20 -7.46 -7.05
CA LYS A 23 -9.17 -6.99 -7.98
C LYS A 23 -8.23 -5.96 -7.38
N LEU A 24 -8.76 -5.00 -6.60
CA LEU A 24 -7.95 -3.99 -5.91
C LEU A 24 -7.12 -4.61 -4.79
N THR A 25 -7.69 -5.50 -3.98
CA THR A 25 -6.97 -6.25 -2.94
C THR A 25 -5.86 -7.10 -3.57
N ASN A 26 -6.14 -7.77 -4.68
CA ASN A 26 -5.15 -8.51 -5.44
C ASN A 26 -4.04 -7.62 -6.03
N SER A 27 -4.30 -6.34 -6.17
CA SER A 27 -3.31 -5.34 -6.59
C SER A 27 -2.57 -4.68 -5.42
N GLY A 28 -2.86 -5.05 -4.17
CA GLY A 28 -2.19 -4.54 -2.97
C GLY A 28 -2.90 -3.38 -2.26
N CYS A 29 -4.13 -2.99 -2.68
CA CYS A 29 -4.92 -2.02 -1.94
C CYS A 29 -5.50 -2.64 -0.66
N ARG A 30 -5.59 -1.84 0.39
CA ARG A 30 -6.41 -2.14 1.57
C ARG A 30 -7.80 -1.59 1.33
N VAL A 31 -8.71 -2.49 0.97
CA VAL A 31 -10.08 -2.14 0.57
C VAL A 31 -11.03 -2.34 1.73
N PHE A 32 -11.79 -1.30 2.09
CA PHE A 32 -12.98 -1.47 2.89
C PHE A 32 -14.18 -1.78 2.00
N PHE A 33 -14.80 -2.91 2.31
CA PHE A 33 -16.00 -3.41 1.66
C PHE A 33 -16.89 -4.03 2.75
N ASP A 34 -18.05 -3.43 3.05
CA ASP A 34 -18.85 -3.71 4.25
C ASP A 34 -19.19 -5.19 4.46
N LYS A 35 -19.45 -5.94 3.37
CA LYS A 35 -19.75 -7.37 3.44
C LYS A 35 -18.63 -8.20 4.07
N LYS A 36 -17.35 -7.79 3.87
CA LYS A 36 -16.18 -8.56 4.32
C LYS A 36 -15.56 -8.03 5.60
N ASN A 37 -15.73 -6.75 5.88
CA ASN A 37 -14.90 -6.04 6.86
C ASN A 37 -15.61 -5.70 8.17
N ILE A 38 -16.94 -5.86 8.24
CA ILE A 38 -17.71 -5.61 9.48
C ILE A 38 -18.04 -6.96 10.13
N PRO A 39 -17.44 -7.28 11.29
CA PRO A 39 -17.73 -8.52 11.98
C PRO A 39 -19.15 -8.50 12.59
N PRO A 40 -19.77 -9.67 12.77
CA PRO A 40 -21.05 -9.77 13.46
C PRO A 40 -20.98 -9.16 14.87
N GLY A 41 -21.97 -8.33 15.22
CA GLY A 41 -22.05 -7.66 16.52
C GLY A 41 -21.31 -6.33 16.62
N ALA A 42 -20.58 -5.90 15.59
CA ALA A 42 -19.97 -4.57 15.54
C ALA A 42 -21.02 -3.48 15.28
N ASP A 43 -20.76 -2.27 15.78
CA ASP A 43 -21.52 -1.08 15.43
C ASP A 43 -21.26 -0.73 13.96
N PHE A 44 -22.27 -1.00 13.12
CA PHE A 44 -22.20 -0.82 11.67
C PHE A 44 -21.95 0.63 11.28
N ASP A 45 -22.62 1.57 11.93
CA ASP A 45 -22.54 2.99 11.64
C ASP A 45 -21.15 3.54 11.97
N HIS A 46 -20.64 3.14 13.12
CA HIS A 46 -19.31 3.54 13.57
C HIS A 46 -18.20 2.96 12.67
N ALA A 47 -18.32 1.69 12.29
CA ALA A 47 -17.34 1.02 11.43
C ALA A 47 -17.24 1.69 10.05
N ILE A 48 -18.39 1.94 9.38
CA ILE A 48 -18.41 2.61 8.08
C ILE A 48 -17.76 3.99 8.17
N LYS A 49 -18.17 4.80 9.14
CA LYS A 49 -17.64 6.14 9.33
C LYS A 49 -16.11 6.12 9.54
N THR A 50 -15.65 5.27 10.46
CA THR A 50 -14.22 5.15 10.78
C THR A 50 -13.38 4.77 9.56
N HIS A 51 -13.83 3.76 8.79
CA HIS A 51 -13.08 3.33 7.60
C HIS A 51 -13.11 4.37 6.49
N LEU A 52 -14.23 5.06 6.30
CA LEU A 52 -14.34 6.11 5.31
C LEU A 52 -13.47 7.32 5.68
N GLU A 53 -13.42 7.69 6.97
CA GLU A 53 -12.52 8.76 7.45
C GLU A 53 -11.04 8.44 7.22
N GLN A 54 -10.66 7.19 7.34
CA GLN A 54 -9.28 6.70 7.18
C GLN A 54 -8.86 6.44 5.73
N CYS A 55 -9.81 6.33 4.79
CA CYS A 55 -9.47 6.04 3.40
C CYS A 55 -8.90 7.26 2.66
N ASN A 56 -8.19 7.00 1.55
CA ASN A 56 -7.72 8.04 0.64
C ASN A 56 -8.70 8.26 -0.51
N ASP A 57 -9.27 7.17 -1.00
CA ASP A 57 -10.10 7.13 -2.20
C ASP A 57 -11.46 6.49 -1.92
N VAL A 58 -12.50 6.97 -2.58
CA VAL A 58 -13.86 6.43 -2.50
C VAL A 58 -14.33 6.06 -3.91
N LEU A 59 -14.58 4.77 -4.15
CA LEU A 59 -15.18 4.29 -5.38
C LEU A 59 -16.69 4.19 -5.21
N LEU A 60 -17.43 4.82 -6.11
CA LEU A 60 -18.89 4.74 -6.12
C LEU A 60 -19.31 3.74 -7.21
N VAL A 61 -19.86 2.60 -6.82
CA VAL A 61 -20.41 1.58 -7.73
C VAL A 61 -21.80 2.03 -8.17
N VAL A 62 -21.83 2.83 -9.24
CA VAL A 62 -23.06 3.46 -9.73
C VAL A 62 -23.82 2.49 -10.62
N THR A 63 -24.87 1.92 -10.08
CA THR A 63 -25.88 1.09 -10.73
C THR A 63 -27.21 1.83 -10.80
N LYS A 64 -28.24 1.22 -11.36
CA LYS A 64 -29.56 1.83 -11.46
C LYS A 64 -30.14 2.25 -10.10
N SER A 65 -29.96 1.44 -9.08
CA SER A 65 -30.46 1.74 -7.73
C SER A 65 -29.57 2.70 -6.95
N TYR A 66 -28.34 2.97 -7.37
CA TYR A 66 -27.40 3.77 -6.58
C TYR A 66 -27.99 5.13 -6.16
N PHE A 67 -28.46 5.91 -7.13
CA PHE A 67 -29.20 7.14 -6.90
C PHE A 67 -30.73 6.96 -7.01
N GLY A 68 -31.18 5.91 -7.70
CA GLY A 68 -32.57 5.72 -8.06
C GLY A 68 -33.39 4.82 -7.11
N LYS A 69 -32.78 4.34 -6.00
CA LYS A 69 -33.50 3.53 -5.02
C LYS A 69 -34.62 4.33 -4.37
N LYS A 70 -35.80 3.71 -4.29
CA LYS A 70 -37.00 4.27 -3.65
C LYS A 70 -37.35 3.49 -2.39
N ASP A 71 -37.94 4.17 -1.42
CA ASP A 71 -38.54 3.57 -0.24
C ASP A 71 -39.94 3.00 -0.53
N LEU A 72 -40.62 2.53 0.50
CA LEU A 72 -41.97 1.97 0.40
C LEU A 72 -43.04 3.00 -0.01
N ASN A 73 -42.76 4.29 0.14
CA ASN A 73 -43.60 5.41 -0.26
C ASN A 73 -43.24 5.94 -1.65
N HIS A 74 -42.41 5.20 -2.43
CA HIS A 74 -41.89 5.59 -3.75
C HIS A 74 -41.03 6.88 -3.77
N GLN A 75 -40.53 7.34 -2.60
CA GLN A 75 -39.63 8.46 -2.50
C GLN A 75 -38.19 8.01 -2.67
N LEU A 76 -37.36 8.82 -3.34
CA LEU A 76 -35.95 8.53 -3.53
C LEU A 76 -35.21 8.53 -2.18
N MET A 77 -34.57 7.40 -1.85
CA MET A 77 -33.84 7.26 -0.58
C MET A 77 -32.68 8.27 -0.47
N ILE A 78 -32.07 8.62 -1.59
CA ILE A 78 -30.95 9.59 -1.61
C ILE A 78 -31.30 10.96 -1.04
N HIS A 79 -32.61 11.32 -0.98
CA HIS A 79 -33.10 12.54 -0.36
C HIS A 79 -33.28 12.44 1.15
N GLN A 80 -33.24 11.22 1.70
CA GLN A 80 -33.41 11.01 3.15
C GLN A 80 -32.05 11.20 3.86
N ASP A 81 -32.04 11.92 4.98
CA ASP A 81 -30.84 12.14 5.79
C ASP A 81 -30.32 10.83 6.43
N SER A 82 -31.19 9.83 6.55
CA SER A 82 -30.84 8.48 7.03
C SER A 82 -30.15 7.61 5.98
N ASP A 83 -30.14 8.01 4.71
CA ASP A 83 -29.56 7.21 3.63
C ASP A 83 -28.03 7.12 3.72
N TRP A 84 -27.55 5.90 3.82
CA TRP A 84 -26.10 5.65 3.95
C TRP A 84 -25.30 6.11 2.75
N VAL A 85 -25.75 5.87 1.54
CA VAL A 85 -25.05 6.32 0.31
C VAL A 85 -24.91 7.84 0.30
N ARG A 86 -25.97 8.59 0.71
CA ARG A 86 -25.88 10.05 0.86
C ARG A 86 -24.82 10.43 1.90
N LYS A 87 -24.85 9.81 3.09
CA LYS A 87 -23.90 10.08 4.17
C LYS A 87 -22.45 9.81 3.75
N GLU A 88 -22.20 8.69 3.06
CA GLU A 88 -20.87 8.33 2.55
C GLU A 88 -20.34 9.37 1.56
N ILE A 89 -21.18 9.78 0.59
CA ILE A 89 -20.78 10.80 -0.39
C ILE A 89 -20.54 12.16 0.30
N ALA A 90 -21.44 12.58 1.18
CA ALA A 90 -21.31 13.85 1.90
C ALA A 90 -20.02 13.90 2.74
N LEU A 91 -19.72 12.82 3.47
CA LEU A 91 -18.49 12.70 4.26
C LEU A 91 -17.23 12.71 3.37
N ALA A 92 -17.25 11.97 2.27
CA ALA A 92 -16.14 11.95 1.33
C ALA A 92 -15.87 13.33 0.70
N LEU A 93 -16.91 14.06 0.35
CA LEU A 93 -16.81 15.43 -0.19
C LEU A 93 -16.29 16.41 0.86
N SER A 94 -16.82 16.37 2.09
CA SER A 94 -16.38 17.26 3.19
C SER A 94 -14.91 17.09 3.57
N GLN A 95 -14.36 15.91 3.38
CA GLN A 95 -12.97 15.59 3.67
C GLN A 95 -12.06 15.68 2.42
N ASN A 96 -12.55 16.21 1.30
CA ASN A 96 -11.80 16.35 0.04
C ASN A 96 -11.15 15.05 -0.45
N LYS A 97 -11.82 13.92 -0.26
CA LYS A 97 -11.31 12.63 -0.74
C LYS A 97 -11.34 12.52 -2.25
N THR A 98 -10.50 11.68 -2.83
CA THR A 98 -10.59 11.31 -4.24
C THR A 98 -11.84 10.45 -4.44
N ILE A 99 -12.85 10.97 -5.13
CA ILE A 99 -14.10 10.25 -5.41
C ILE A 99 -14.12 9.87 -6.88
N ILE A 100 -14.30 8.58 -7.17
CA ILE A 100 -14.30 8.02 -8.53
C ILE A 100 -15.62 7.27 -8.75
N PRO A 101 -16.60 7.88 -9.44
CA PRO A 101 -17.80 7.17 -9.85
C PRO A 101 -17.48 6.16 -10.96
N ILE A 102 -17.94 4.91 -10.78
CA ILE A 102 -17.80 3.82 -11.75
C ILE A 102 -19.20 3.41 -12.15
N LEU A 103 -19.57 3.69 -13.40
CA LEU A 103 -20.92 3.51 -13.93
C LEU A 103 -21.04 2.16 -14.62
N PHE A 104 -21.90 1.29 -14.11
CA PHE A 104 -22.14 -0.06 -14.59
C PHE A 104 -23.44 -0.15 -15.41
N ASN A 105 -23.51 -1.13 -16.30
CA ASN A 105 -24.73 -1.50 -17.03
C ASN A 105 -25.38 -0.34 -17.80
N GLY A 106 -24.58 0.54 -18.39
CA GLY A 106 -25.06 1.65 -19.21
C GLY A 106 -25.77 2.77 -18.46
N VAL A 107 -25.70 2.83 -17.12
CA VAL A 107 -26.30 3.92 -16.36
C VAL A 107 -25.57 5.24 -16.63
N SER A 108 -26.27 6.34 -16.41
CA SER A 108 -25.73 7.70 -16.44
C SER A 108 -25.89 8.35 -15.07
N LEU A 109 -25.05 9.32 -14.78
CA LEU A 109 -25.25 10.16 -13.59
C LEU A 109 -26.59 10.93 -13.74
N PRO A 110 -27.33 11.13 -12.64
CA PRO A 110 -28.59 11.86 -12.69
C PRO A 110 -28.36 13.35 -12.93
N GLU A 111 -29.42 14.05 -13.31
CA GLU A 111 -29.41 15.53 -13.36
C GLU A 111 -29.25 16.13 -11.96
N ALA A 112 -28.66 17.31 -11.90
CA ALA A 112 -28.37 17.99 -10.63
C ALA A 112 -29.64 18.30 -9.80
N SER A 113 -30.77 18.47 -10.44
CA SER A 113 -32.09 18.69 -9.81
C SER A 113 -32.59 17.49 -9.00
N TYR A 114 -32.11 16.29 -9.31
CA TYR A 114 -32.49 15.05 -8.63
C TYR A 114 -31.58 14.69 -7.45
N ILE A 115 -30.58 15.52 -7.15
CA ILE A 115 -29.57 15.21 -6.14
C ILE A 115 -29.57 16.29 -5.04
N PRO A 116 -29.58 15.91 -3.75
CA PRO A 116 -29.43 16.85 -2.63
C PRO A 116 -28.21 17.74 -2.74
N ASP A 117 -28.30 18.98 -2.26
CA ASP A 117 -27.26 19.99 -2.40
C ASP A 117 -25.93 19.60 -1.79
N ASP A 118 -25.96 18.91 -0.65
CA ASP A 118 -24.80 18.47 0.12
C ASP A 118 -23.92 17.44 -0.62
N ILE A 119 -24.51 16.72 -1.58
CA ILE A 119 -23.79 15.70 -2.37
C ILE A 119 -23.72 16.02 -3.86
N ARG A 120 -24.32 17.12 -4.30
CA ARG A 120 -24.41 17.50 -5.73
C ARG A 120 -23.04 17.65 -6.40
N ALA A 121 -22.01 18.01 -5.65
CA ALA A 121 -20.66 18.17 -6.16
C ALA A 121 -20.07 16.84 -6.72
N VAL A 122 -20.62 15.68 -6.36
CA VAL A 122 -20.21 14.39 -6.91
C VAL A 122 -20.44 14.28 -8.40
N LEU A 123 -21.47 14.96 -8.94
CA LEU A 123 -21.82 14.95 -10.37
C LEU A 123 -20.75 15.63 -11.25
N LYS A 124 -19.89 16.46 -10.66
CA LYS A 124 -18.77 17.11 -11.36
C LYS A 124 -17.50 16.27 -11.41
N LYS A 125 -17.48 15.11 -10.75
CA LYS A 125 -16.32 14.24 -10.73
C LYS A 125 -16.18 13.49 -12.05
N GLN A 126 -14.93 13.29 -12.48
CA GLN A 126 -14.64 12.40 -13.61
C GLN A 126 -15.07 10.99 -13.24
N TYR A 127 -15.74 10.32 -14.15
CA TYR A 127 -16.26 8.97 -13.95
C TYR A 127 -15.70 7.97 -14.96
N ILE A 128 -15.81 6.69 -14.63
CA ILE A 128 -15.42 5.59 -15.49
C ILE A 128 -16.70 4.83 -15.88
N LYS A 129 -16.95 4.65 -17.16
CA LYS A 129 -18.03 3.77 -17.66
C LYS A 129 -17.50 2.36 -17.80
N VAL A 130 -18.34 1.39 -17.45
CA VAL A 130 -18.09 -0.03 -17.60
C VAL A 130 -19.15 -0.60 -18.54
N SER A 131 -18.70 -1.19 -19.64
CA SER A 131 -19.52 -1.92 -20.61
C SER A 131 -19.27 -3.43 -20.49
N ASN A 132 -20.23 -4.24 -20.95
CA ASN A 132 -20.10 -5.70 -20.87
C ASN A 132 -18.95 -6.26 -21.73
N ASP A 133 -18.56 -5.50 -22.76
CA ASP A 133 -17.50 -5.88 -23.72
C ASP A 133 -16.12 -5.28 -23.35
N ASP A 134 -16.03 -4.56 -22.22
CA ASP A 134 -14.77 -3.94 -21.83
C ASP A 134 -13.73 -4.99 -21.40
N ASP A 135 -12.48 -4.76 -21.81
CA ASP A 135 -11.33 -5.45 -21.26
C ASP A 135 -11.13 -5.04 -19.79
N TRP A 136 -11.38 -5.98 -18.89
CA TRP A 136 -11.27 -5.77 -17.46
C TRP A 136 -9.87 -5.36 -17.00
N ASP A 137 -8.82 -5.81 -17.68
CA ASP A 137 -7.46 -5.42 -17.33
C ASP A 137 -7.19 -3.96 -17.69
N PHE A 138 -7.69 -3.51 -18.84
CA PHE A 138 -7.64 -2.10 -19.23
C PHE A 138 -8.44 -1.22 -18.28
N LEU A 139 -9.65 -1.63 -17.93
CA LEU A 139 -10.51 -0.93 -16.98
C LEU A 139 -9.88 -0.83 -15.60
N MET A 140 -9.34 -1.93 -15.08
CA MET A 140 -8.65 -1.94 -13.78
C MET A 140 -7.41 -1.05 -13.79
N ASN A 141 -6.66 -1.01 -14.88
CA ASN A 141 -5.53 -0.09 -15.01
C ASN A 141 -5.99 1.37 -14.99
N LYS A 142 -7.11 1.70 -15.65
CA LYS A 142 -7.71 3.05 -15.60
C LYS A 142 -8.13 3.42 -14.18
N ILE A 143 -8.81 2.53 -13.46
CA ILE A 143 -9.18 2.74 -12.05
C ILE A 143 -7.92 2.97 -11.20
N LYS A 144 -6.92 2.10 -11.28
CA LYS A 144 -5.68 2.19 -10.52
C LYS A 144 -4.94 3.51 -10.76
N ASN A 145 -4.89 3.98 -12.00
CA ASN A 145 -4.25 5.24 -12.35
C ASN A 145 -5.04 6.48 -11.88
N SER A 146 -6.32 6.32 -11.59
CA SER A 146 -7.19 7.38 -11.05
C SER A 146 -7.15 7.49 -9.52
N LEU A 147 -6.59 6.50 -8.83
CA LEU A 147 -6.44 6.51 -7.37
C LEU A 147 -5.42 7.56 -6.94
N SER A 148 -5.53 8.02 -5.69
CA SER A 148 -4.59 8.95 -5.08
C SER A 148 -3.15 8.42 -5.07
N GLN A 149 -2.18 9.33 -4.98
CA GLN A 149 -0.76 8.96 -4.92
C GLN A 149 -0.44 8.06 -3.71
N ASN A 150 -1.10 8.28 -2.58
CA ASN A 150 -0.93 7.45 -1.39
C ASN A 150 -1.37 6.02 -1.66
N THR A 151 -2.58 5.83 -2.20
CA THR A 151 -3.10 4.49 -2.55
C THR A 151 -2.23 3.82 -3.60
N GLN A 152 -1.80 4.52 -4.64
CA GLN A 152 -0.89 3.96 -5.65
C GLN A 152 0.45 3.52 -5.06
N THR A 153 0.95 4.24 -4.07
CA THR A 153 2.18 3.86 -3.35
C THR A 153 1.96 2.58 -2.56
N HIS A 154 0.87 2.49 -1.79
CA HIS A 154 0.52 1.28 -1.03
C HIS A 154 0.30 0.07 -1.95
N MET A 155 -0.33 0.24 -3.10
CA MET A 155 -0.47 -0.83 -4.11
C MET A 155 0.88 -1.40 -4.53
N LYS A 156 1.85 -0.53 -4.82
CA LYS A 156 3.21 -0.97 -5.16
C LYS A 156 3.82 -1.77 -4.02
N PHE A 157 3.70 -1.29 -2.78
CA PHE A 157 4.18 -2.03 -1.61
C PHE A 157 3.45 -3.36 -1.43
N GLY A 158 2.14 -3.43 -1.58
CA GLY A 158 1.39 -4.68 -1.51
C GLY A 158 1.80 -5.70 -2.58
N GLN A 159 2.15 -5.24 -3.78
CA GLN A 159 2.74 -6.09 -4.82
C GLN A 159 4.12 -6.60 -4.41
N TYR A 160 4.96 -5.77 -3.79
CA TYR A 160 6.27 -6.19 -3.28
C TYR A 160 6.14 -7.19 -2.12
N VAL A 161 5.18 -7.02 -1.21
CA VAL A 161 4.90 -8.02 -0.16
C VAL A 161 4.56 -9.38 -0.77
N LYS A 162 3.72 -9.42 -1.81
CA LYS A 162 3.42 -10.67 -2.53
C LYS A 162 4.66 -11.26 -3.20
N ILE A 163 5.48 -10.43 -3.85
CA ILE A 163 6.74 -10.83 -4.46
C ILE A 163 7.69 -11.32 -3.38
N PHE A 164 7.82 -10.62 -2.26
CA PHE A 164 8.64 -11.03 -1.11
C PHE A 164 8.22 -12.39 -0.57
N ASN A 165 6.93 -12.60 -0.32
CA ASN A 165 6.41 -13.88 0.13
C ASN A 165 6.62 -15.01 -0.90
N THR A 166 6.52 -14.70 -2.20
CA THR A 166 6.79 -15.65 -3.28
C THR A 166 8.29 -15.96 -3.39
N ILE A 167 9.16 -14.97 -3.17
CA ILE A 167 10.63 -15.13 -3.20
C ILE A 167 11.12 -15.91 -1.99
N SER A 168 10.59 -15.63 -0.80
CA SER A 168 10.92 -16.38 0.41
C SER A 168 10.58 -17.87 0.26
N GLN A 169 9.54 -18.18 -0.54
CA GLN A 169 9.17 -19.55 -0.88
C GLN A 169 9.93 -20.14 -2.08
N ASN A 170 10.31 -19.32 -3.08
CA ASN A 170 10.81 -19.80 -4.40
C ASN A 170 12.24 -19.33 -4.78
N LYS A 171 13.00 -18.68 -3.91
CA LYS A 171 14.46 -18.41 -4.07
C LYS A 171 14.88 -17.58 -5.29
N LYS A 172 14.15 -16.55 -5.73
CA LYS A 172 14.51 -15.75 -6.93
C LYS A 172 14.89 -14.28 -6.63
N ASN A 173 15.94 -13.78 -7.34
CA ASN A 173 16.62 -12.48 -7.15
C ASN A 173 15.85 -11.21 -7.57
N HIS A 174 14.57 -11.27 -7.94
CA HIS A 174 13.84 -10.13 -8.50
C HIS A 174 13.48 -9.02 -7.50
N PHE A 175 13.37 -9.33 -6.21
CA PHE A 175 12.95 -8.39 -5.17
C PHE A 175 13.84 -7.14 -5.07
N THR A 176 15.16 -7.34 -5.07
CA THR A 176 16.11 -6.21 -4.94
C THR A 176 16.08 -5.27 -6.13
N ASP A 177 15.83 -5.76 -7.34
CA ASP A 177 15.79 -4.94 -8.55
C ASP A 177 14.51 -4.12 -8.63
N GLU A 178 13.40 -4.65 -8.17
CA GLU A 178 12.15 -3.89 -8.07
C GLU A 178 12.24 -2.78 -7.03
N ILE A 179 12.79 -3.05 -5.86
CA ILE A 179 13.06 -1.99 -4.86
C ILE A 179 13.99 -0.92 -5.41
N LYS A 180 15.06 -1.29 -6.12
CA LYS A 180 15.93 -0.32 -6.81
C LYS A 180 15.16 0.58 -7.78
N ASN A 181 14.20 0.03 -8.52
CA ASN A 181 13.35 0.79 -9.45
C ASN A 181 12.39 1.73 -8.74
N VAL A 182 11.85 1.33 -7.58
CA VAL A 182 11.06 2.22 -6.72
C VAL A 182 11.92 3.36 -6.20
N CYS A 183 13.12 3.06 -5.69
CA CYS A 183 14.05 4.06 -5.15
C CYS A 183 14.43 5.16 -6.17
N LYS A 184 14.47 4.85 -7.48
CA LYS A 184 14.70 5.86 -8.52
C LYS A 184 13.59 6.94 -8.58
N LYS A 185 12.38 6.62 -8.15
CA LYS A 185 11.18 7.49 -8.20
C LYS A 185 10.88 8.17 -6.87
N LEU A 186 11.61 7.83 -5.81
CA LEU A 186 11.48 8.41 -4.49
C LEU A 186 12.31 9.68 -4.34
N ASN A 187 11.85 10.55 -3.46
CA ASN A 187 12.58 11.68 -2.89
C ASN A 187 12.34 11.73 -1.39
N GLU A 188 13.07 12.59 -0.66
CA GLU A 188 12.95 12.69 0.79
C GLU A 188 11.56 13.08 1.27
N GLU A 189 10.88 13.95 0.53
CA GLU A 189 9.52 14.35 0.87
C GLU A 189 8.57 13.14 0.87
N LYS A 190 8.67 12.29 -0.14
CA LYS A 190 7.86 11.05 -0.22
C LYS A 190 8.23 10.06 0.87
N ILE A 191 9.52 9.94 1.21
CA ILE A 191 9.96 9.09 2.32
C ILE A 191 9.32 9.57 3.61
N ASN A 192 9.46 10.84 3.93
CA ASN A 192 8.96 11.41 5.17
C ASN A 192 7.43 11.38 5.27
N LYS A 193 6.71 11.63 4.16
CA LYS A 193 5.24 11.68 4.14
C LYS A 193 4.57 10.31 3.99
N GLN A 194 5.22 9.33 3.37
CA GLN A 194 4.60 8.07 2.98
C GLN A 194 5.22 6.85 3.64
N LEU A 195 6.55 6.74 3.70
CA LEU A 195 7.23 5.53 4.18
C LEU A 195 7.52 5.56 5.68
N ILE A 196 7.99 6.67 6.22
CA ILE A 196 8.23 6.80 7.66
C ILE A 196 6.93 6.60 8.48
N PRO A 197 5.78 7.18 8.10
CA PRO A 197 4.52 6.89 8.79
C PRO A 197 4.13 5.42 8.79
N LEU A 198 4.44 4.65 7.72
CA LEU A 198 4.16 3.21 7.68
C LEU A 198 4.92 2.44 8.76
N LEU A 199 6.16 2.82 9.08
CA LEU A 199 6.95 2.17 10.13
C LEU A 199 6.32 2.32 11.52
N ASN A 200 5.59 3.41 11.74
CA ASN A 200 4.96 3.74 13.03
C ASN A 200 3.44 3.46 13.05
N SER A 201 2.90 2.82 12.01
CA SER A 201 1.46 2.51 11.88
C SER A 201 1.12 1.14 12.44
N ASP A 202 -0.18 0.79 12.43
CA ASP A 202 -0.68 -0.54 12.79
C ASP A 202 -0.62 -1.54 11.61
N GLU A 203 0.16 -1.25 10.57
CA GLU A 203 0.35 -2.15 9.44
C GLU A 203 1.05 -3.45 9.82
N SER A 204 0.91 -4.47 8.98
CA SER A 204 1.62 -5.73 9.16
C SER A 204 3.15 -5.53 9.17
N ASN A 205 3.86 -6.37 9.90
CA ASN A 205 5.31 -6.32 9.95
C ASN A 205 5.96 -6.47 8.57
N ASP A 206 5.34 -7.20 7.65
CA ASP A 206 5.83 -7.35 6.27
C ASP A 206 5.81 -6.01 5.51
N ILE A 207 4.74 -5.21 5.67
CA ILE A 207 4.63 -3.88 5.06
C ILE A 207 5.65 -2.92 5.67
N LYS A 208 5.78 -2.95 7.01
CA LYS A 208 6.78 -2.14 7.73
C LYS A 208 8.20 -2.50 7.30
N PHE A 209 8.52 -3.79 7.24
CA PHE A 209 9.83 -4.23 6.80
C PHE A 209 10.15 -3.79 5.37
N LEU A 210 9.17 -3.86 4.49
CA LEU A 210 9.33 -3.41 3.11
C LEU A 210 9.60 -1.91 3.02
N ALA A 211 8.90 -1.10 3.81
CA ALA A 211 9.17 0.34 3.92
C ALA A 211 10.59 0.59 4.47
N TYR A 212 10.97 -0.11 5.54
CA TYR A 212 12.30 -0.05 6.13
C TYR A 212 13.41 -0.37 5.13
N TYR A 213 13.31 -1.50 4.44
CA TYR A 213 14.31 -1.91 3.45
C TYR A 213 14.37 -0.95 2.25
N THR A 214 13.25 -0.38 1.86
CA THR A 214 13.19 0.61 0.77
C THR A 214 13.87 1.92 1.17
N ILE A 215 13.64 2.42 2.39
CA ILE A 215 14.28 3.64 2.90
C ILE A 215 15.80 3.42 3.03
N PHE A 216 16.22 2.30 3.61
CA PHE A 216 17.63 1.93 3.67
C PHE A 216 18.28 1.93 2.28
N THR A 217 17.67 1.25 1.30
CA THR A 217 18.17 1.17 -0.07
C THR A 217 18.23 2.56 -0.73
N PHE A 218 17.28 3.43 -0.43
CA PHE A 218 17.26 4.80 -0.93
C PHE A 218 18.44 5.61 -0.41
N TYR A 219 18.69 5.62 0.90
CA TYR A 219 19.83 6.35 1.48
C TYR A 219 21.17 5.73 1.08
N ARG A 220 21.28 4.41 1.03
CA ARG A 220 22.48 3.70 0.59
C ARG A 220 22.90 4.11 -0.83
N ARG A 221 21.97 4.21 -1.76
CA ARG A 221 22.26 4.60 -3.15
C ARG A 221 22.70 6.04 -3.30
N ARG A 222 22.48 6.87 -2.31
CA ARG A 222 22.92 8.28 -2.26
C ARG A 222 24.14 8.48 -1.39
N GLU A 223 24.66 7.39 -0.82
CA GLU A 223 25.82 7.41 0.08
C GLU A 223 25.61 8.34 1.29
N GLU A 224 24.34 8.50 1.72
CA GLU A 224 23.95 9.37 2.83
C GLU A 224 24.17 8.65 4.17
N LYS A 225 25.44 8.36 4.53
CA LYS A 225 25.83 7.50 5.65
C LYS A 225 25.22 7.94 6.99
N SER A 226 25.26 9.22 7.34
CA SER A 226 24.68 9.72 8.59
C SER A 226 23.17 9.45 8.70
N LYS A 227 22.43 9.54 7.60
CA LYS A 227 21.00 9.18 7.56
C LYS A 227 20.81 7.69 7.70
N ILE A 228 21.67 6.87 7.09
CA ILE A 228 21.65 5.41 7.24
C ILE A 228 21.84 5.05 8.71
N TYR A 229 22.85 5.61 9.38
CA TYR A 229 23.16 5.29 10.77
C TYR A 229 21.97 5.62 11.69
N ASN A 230 21.50 6.85 11.65
CA ASN A 230 20.35 7.28 12.46
C ASN A 230 19.09 6.43 12.18
N PHE A 231 18.88 6.04 10.92
CA PHE A 231 17.74 5.26 10.52
C PHE A 231 17.83 3.82 11.02
N ILE A 232 18.99 3.17 10.87
CA ILE A 232 19.21 1.80 11.32
C ILE A 232 19.15 1.69 12.82
N GLU A 233 19.82 2.59 13.57
CA GLU A 233 19.80 2.63 15.02
C GLU A 233 18.38 2.77 15.59
N LYS A 234 17.51 3.49 14.88
CA LYS A 234 16.13 3.70 15.30
C LYS A 234 15.20 2.53 15.01
N TYR A 235 15.37 1.83 13.89
CA TYR A 235 14.35 0.91 13.39
C TYR A 235 14.78 -0.55 13.24
N SER A 236 16.09 -0.88 13.28
CA SER A 236 16.56 -2.25 13.01
C SER A 236 16.04 -3.29 14.01
N SER A 237 15.89 -2.90 15.28
CA SER A 237 15.38 -3.81 16.32
C SER A 237 13.93 -4.27 16.10
N TYR A 238 13.15 -3.54 15.32
CA TYR A 238 11.78 -3.94 14.98
C TYR A 238 11.73 -5.13 14.02
N PHE A 239 12.86 -5.49 13.41
CA PHE A 239 12.96 -6.46 12.32
C PHE A 239 14.02 -7.54 12.57
N GLU A 240 14.34 -7.85 13.82
CA GLU A 240 15.34 -8.85 14.19
C GLU A 240 15.04 -10.24 13.58
N ASP A 241 13.77 -10.60 13.50
CA ASP A 241 13.33 -11.89 12.97
C ASP A 241 13.27 -11.95 11.43
N TYR A 242 13.57 -10.83 10.74
CA TYR A 242 13.50 -10.79 9.28
C TYR A 242 14.85 -11.11 8.64
N PRO A 243 14.94 -12.19 7.83
CA PRO A 243 16.22 -12.63 7.23
C PRO A 243 16.95 -11.55 6.43
N PHE A 244 16.22 -10.67 5.75
CA PHE A 244 16.80 -9.57 4.99
C PHE A 244 17.32 -8.42 5.86
N ASN A 245 16.94 -8.35 7.15
CA ASN A 245 17.49 -7.37 8.05
C ASN A 245 19.00 -7.60 8.27
N ASN A 246 19.43 -8.83 8.28
CA ASN A 246 20.86 -9.17 8.41
C ASN A 246 21.68 -8.63 7.21
N ILE A 247 21.09 -8.53 6.02
CA ILE A 247 21.75 -7.83 4.88
C ILE A 247 21.93 -6.35 5.19
N VAL A 248 20.90 -5.72 5.74
CA VAL A 248 20.94 -4.30 6.13
C VAL A 248 22.01 -4.07 7.20
N LEU A 249 22.02 -4.90 8.25
CA LEU A 249 22.97 -4.83 9.34
C LEU A 249 24.40 -5.12 8.89
N SER A 250 24.61 -6.12 8.04
CA SER A 250 25.91 -6.40 7.45
C SER A 250 26.48 -5.19 6.70
N GLN A 251 25.66 -4.51 5.91
CA GLN A 251 26.12 -3.32 5.18
C GLN A 251 26.31 -2.10 6.10
N TYR A 252 25.48 -1.96 7.15
CA TYR A 252 25.64 -0.93 8.15
C TYR A 252 27.00 -1.05 8.88
N TYR A 253 27.35 -2.24 9.34
CA TYR A 253 28.63 -2.47 10.00
C TYR A 253 29.82 -2.37 9.05
N LYS A 254 29.64 -2.80 7.79
CA LYS A 254 30.66 -2.55 6.76
C LYS A 254 30.93 -1.06 6.57
N PHE A 255 29.90 -0.21 6.54
CA PHE A 255 30.11 1.24 6.45
C PHE A 255 30.86 1.81 7.65
N LYS A 256 30.59 1.32 8.87
CA LYS A 256 31.35 1.71 10.06
C LYS A 256 32.82 1.33 9.93
N TYR A 257 33.10 0.11 9.51
CA TYR A 257 34.48 -0.35 9.25
C TYR A 257 35.15 0.48 8.14
N ASP A 258 34.49 0.78 7.05
CA ASP A 258 35.05 1.60 5.94
C ASP A 258 35.37 3.05 6.39
N GLU A 259 34.79 3.55 7.47
CA GLU A 259 35.11 4.85 8.06
C GLU A 259 36.29 4.78 9.06
N ASN A 260 36.46 3.65 9.69
CA ASN A 260 37.56 3.37 10.61
C ASN A 260 38.03 1.93 10.41
N ILE A 261 39.07 1.75 9.62
CA ILE A 261 39.62 0.43 9.26
C ILE A 261 40.21 -0.33 10.44
N ASP A 262 40.39 0.33 11.61
CA ASP A 262 40.82 -0.31 12.86
C ASP A 262 39.62 -0.80 13.70
N ASP A 263 38.37 -0.57 13.25
CA ASP A 263 37.16 -1.05 13.89
C ASP A 263 36.85 -2.50 13.49
N PHE A 264 37.71 -3.43 13.92
CA PHE A 264 37.55 -4.85 13.62
C PHE A 264 36.28 -5.44 14.23
N GLU A 265 35.71 -4.86 15.30
CA GLU A 265 34.44 -5.28 15.86
C GLU A 265 33.30 -5.07 14.83
N SER A 266 33.31 -3.94 14.14
CA SER A 266 32.34 -3.70 13.06
C SER A 266 32.55 -4.65 11.86
N LEU A 267 33.77 -4.96 11.50
CA LEU A 267 34.04 -5.94 10.44
C LEU A 267 33.51 -7.33 10.81
N ASP A 268 33.76 -7.77 12.05
CA ASP A 268 33.30 -9.06 12.56
C ASP A 268 31.77 -9.17 12.55
N LYS A 269 31.09 -8.14 13.03
CA LYS A 269 29.63 -8.04 12.97
C LYS A 269 29.10 -8.07 11.53
N ALA A 270 29.76 -7.37 10.61
CA ALA A 270 29.38 -7.37 9.19
C ALA A 270 29.47 -8.76 8.60
N ILE A 271 30.56 -9.49 8.88
CA ILE A 271 30.77 -10.89 8.43
C ILE A 271 29.71 -11.82 9.05
N CYS A 272 29.46 -11.69 10.35
CA CYS A 272 28.48 -12.51 11.07
C CYS A 272 27.09 -12.39 10.43
N PHE A 273 26.57 -11.15 10.26
CA PHE A 273 25.27 -10.92 9.65
C PHE A 273 25.20 -11.36 8.20
N ALA A 274 26.27 -11.19 7.43
CA ALA A 274 26.33 -11.71 6.05
C ALA A 274 26.28 -13.23 6.01
N ASN A 275 26.96 -13.90 6.93
CA ASN A 275 26.95 -15.35 7.04
C ASN A 275 25.57 -15.90 7.44
N GLU A 276 24.93 -15.30 8.45
CA GLU A 276 23.57 -15.67 8.84
C GLU A 276 22.59 -15.51 7.70
N THR A 277 22.66 -14.41 6.94
CA THR A 277 21.84 -14.24 5.74
C THR A 277 22.09 -15.32 4.71
N ARG A 278 23.35 -15.66 4.48
CA ARG A 278 23.74 -16.75 3.54
C ARG A 278 23.15 -18.10 3.95
N MET A 279 23.11 -18.38 5.23
CA MET A 279 22.54 -19.63 5.76
C MET A 279 21.01 -19.68 5.62
N GLN A 280 20.35 -18.55 5.80
CA GLN A 280 18.89 -18.43 5.76
C GLN A 280 18.36 -18.31 4.31
N ILE A 281 19.06 -17.58 3.46
CA ILE A 281 18.65 -17.29 2.09
C ILE A 281 19.59 -18.04 1.11
N GLN A 282 19.36 -19.34 0.97
CA GLN A 282 20.11 -20.16 0.02
C GLN A 282 19.89 -19.70 -1.43
N ASN A 283 20.94 -19.74 -2.25
CA ASN A 283 20.93 -19.39 -3.68
C ASN A 283 20.69 -17.90 -4.02
N ASN A 284 20.99 -16.96 -3.12
CA ASN A 284 21.04 -15.54 -3.46
C ASN A 284 22.49 -15.12 -3.76
N TYR A 285 22.79 -14.94 -5.04
CA TYR A 285 24.15 -14.62 -5.51
C TYR A 285 24.71 -13.32 -4.89
N GLY A 286 23.87 -12.30 -4.71
CA GLY A 286 24.27 -11.03 -4.08
C GLY A 286 24.74 -11.21 -2.62
N VAL A 287 24.08 -12.07 -1.86
CA VAL A 287 24.46 -12.39 -0.47
C VAL A 287 25.83 -13.09 -0.42
N TYR A 288 26.06 -14.03 -1.33
CA TYR A 288 27.35 -14.74 -1.40
C TYR A 288 28.50 -13.80 -1.78
N ILE A 289 28.30 -12.87 -2.71
CA ILE A 289 29.33 -11.87 -3.07
C ILE A 289 29.66 -11.02 -1.83
N THR A 290 28.67 -10.41 -1.19
CA THR A 290 28.88 -9.58 0.00
C THR A 290 29.65 -10.33 1.10
N TYR A 291 29.27 -11.58 1.38
CA TYR A 291 29.97 -12.42 2.36
C TYR A 291 31.42 -12.66 1.94
N SER A 292 31.65 -13.04 0.69
CA SER A 292 33.02 -13.33 0.18
C SER A 292 33.90 -12.09 0.20
N GLU A 293 33.38 -10.92 -0.16
CA GLU A 293 34.09 -9.65 -0.08
C GLU A 293 34.49 -9.30 1.35
N LEU A 294 33.59 -9.46 2.31
CA LEU A 294 33.87 -9.18 3.73
C LEU A 294 34.91 -10.13 4.31
N VAL A 295 34.83 -11.42 3.97
CA VAL A 295 35.82 -12.42 4.40
C VAL A 295 37.21 -12.09 3.79
N ALA A 296 37.27 -11.70 2.52
CA ALA A 296 38.53 -11.29 1.87
C ALA A 296 39.17 -10.09 2.60
N ILE A 297 38.38 -9.08 2.96
CA ILE A 297 38.84 -7.92 3.74
C ILE A 297 39.42 -8.39 5.10
N GLY A 298 38.74 -9.32 5.79
CA GLY A 298 39.24 -9.88 7.06
C GLY A 298 40.57 -10.59 6.89
N LEU A 299 40.71 -11.42 5.85
CA LEU A 299 41.96 -12.16 5.57
C LEU A 299 43.11 -11.22 5.19
N GLU A 300 42.87 -10.17 4.41
CA GLU A 300 43.89 -9.18 4.02
C GLU A 300 44.46 -8.43 5.23
N ASN A 301 43.65 -8.25 6.28
CA ASN A 301 44.04 -7.58 7.52
C ASN A 301 44.53 -8.55 8.62
N ASN A 302 44.73 -9.85 8.30
CA ASN A 302 45.15 -10.90 9.26
C ASN A 302 44.17 -11.07 10.44
N TYR A 303 42.88 -10.87 10.18
CA TYR A 303 41.81 -10.94 11.17
C TYR A 303 41.04 -12.28 11.03
#